data_2a77aebafd337d6a10ae50130843ce87
#
_entry.id   2a77aebafd337d6a10ae50130843ce87
#
_cell.length_a   1.000
_cell.length_b   1.000
_cell.length_c   1.000
_cell.angle_alpha   90.00
_cell.angle_beta   90.00
_cell.angle_gamma   90.00
#
_symmetry.space_group_name_H-M   'P 1'
#
loop_
_entity.id
_entity.type
_entity.pdbx_description
1 polymer ?
#
loop_
_entity_poly.entity_id
_entity_poly.type
_entity_poly.pdbx_seq_one_letter_code
_entity_poly.pdbx_strand_id
1 'polypeptide(L)'
;DAVRTVVLVVDPDEALLAAIVDTVRPDILQFHGSEAPEALAVTGAQFDVETWKAIGLGDASALDRASTYKGCADRLLFDAPPALLPGGNGEPFDWALLDRADIGMPWALAGGLRPDNVAGAIRRTGAPLVDVSSGVESAPGVKDIALIRAFCDAVRNAR
;
A
#
# COMPACT_ATOMS: atom_id res chain seq x y z
N ASP A 1 -2.58 -7.19 20.39
CA ASP A 1 -1.81 -6.48 19.36
C ASP A 1 -2.46 -5.11 19.19
N ALA A 2 -1.64 -4.05 19.19
CA ALA A 2 -2.13 -2.70 18.97
C ALA A 2 -2.48 -2.50 17.49
N VAL A 3 -3.58 -1.82 17.20
CA VAL A 3 -3.92 -1.36 15.85
C VAL A 3 -3.13 -0.08 15.60
N ARG A 4 -2.51 0.03 14.43
CA ARG A 4 -1.81 1.24 13.98
C ARG A 4 -2.70 2.04 13.05
N THR A 5 -2.63 3.36 13.15
CA THR A 5 -3.38 4.29 12.31
C THR A 5 -2.54 4.72 11.12
N VAL A 6 -3.14 4.66 9.91
CA VAL A 6 -2.51 5.11 8.66
C VAL A 6 -3.33 6.23 8.07
N VAL A 7 -2.69 7.35 7.74
CA VAL A 7 -3.30 8.43 6.97
C VAL A 7 -2.71 8.46 5.58
N LEU A 8 -3.59 8.35 4.57
CA LEU A 8 -3.23 8.44 3.16
C LEU A 8 -3.25 9.90 2.71
N VAL A 9 -2.20 10.32 2.03
CA VAL A 9 -2.04 11.68 1.49
C VAL A 9 -1.58 11.64 0.03
N VAL A 10 -1.89 12.70 -0.70
CA VAL A 10 -1.51 12.88 -2.11
C VAL A 10 -0.95 14.29 -2.26
N ASP A 11 0.34 14.38 -2.60
CA ASP A 11 1.08 15.63 -2.79
C ASP A 11 0.77 16.70 -1.71
N PRO A 12 0.84 16.34 -0.39
CA PRO A 12 0.50 17.27 0.68
C PRO A 12 1.55 18.37 0.81
N ASP A 13 1.12 19.57 1.14
CA ASP A 13 2.03 20.61 1.61
C ASP A 13 2.38 20.42 3.10
N GLU A 14 3.37 21.16 3.57
CA GLU A 14 3.85 21.08 4.96
C GLU A 14 2.76 21.46 5.98
N ALA A 15 1.91 22.43 5.64
CA ALA A 15 0.84 22.89 6.52
C ALA A 15 -0.21 21.80 6.73
N LEU A 16 -0.57 21.06 5.67
CA LEU A 16 -1.49 19.92 5.76
C LEU A 16 -0.87 18.79 6.57
N LEU A 17 0.40 18.47 6.34
CA LEU A 17 1.11 17.43 7.12
C LEU A 17 1.13 17.77 8.60
N ALA A 18 1.49 19.00 8.97
CA ALA A 18 1.51 19.45 10.35
C ALA A 18 0.10 19.36 10.99
N ALA A 19 -0.93 19.80 10.29
CA ALA A 19 -2.32 19.71 10.76
C ALA A 19 -2.79 18.26 10.97
N ILE A 20 -2.43 17.34 10.06
CA ILE A 20 -2.74 15.91 10.18
C ILE A 20 -2.04 15.31 11.42
N VAL A 21 -0.74 15.56 11.57
CA VAL A 21 0.03 15.00 12.69
C VAL A 21 -0.47 15.54 14.02
N ASP A 22 -0.76 16.83 14.12
CA ASP A 22 -1.27 17.44 15.35
C ASP A 22 -2.67 16.92 15.73
N THR A 23 -3.55 16.78 14.75
CA THR A 23 -4.96 16.42 14.98
C THR A 23 -5.20 14.92 15.11
N VAL A 24 -4.62 14.14 14.19
CA VAL A 24 -4.89 12.69 14.05
C VAL A 24 -3.84 11.86 14.81
N ARG A 25 -2.60 12.34 14.86
CA ARG A 25 -1.45 11.62 15.43
C ARG A 25 -1.30 10.22 14.83
N PRO A 26 -1.17 10.11 13.51
CA PRO A 26 -1.07 8.82 12.85
C PRO A 26 0.24 8.12 13.21
N ASP A 27 0.23 6.80 13.21
CA ASP A 27 1.46 6.00 13.31
C ASP A 27 2.22 5.99 11.97
N ILE A 28 1.48 6.17 10.85
CA ILE A 28 1.99 6.06 9.49
C ILE A 28 1.37 7.13 8.59
N LEU A 29 2.23 7.80 7.80
CA LEU A 29 1.81 8.61 6.66
C LEU A 29 2.08 7.82 5.37
N GLN A 30 1.05 7.59 4.56
CA GLN A 30 1.12 6.84 3.32
C GLN A 30 0.95 7.77 2.12
N PHE A 31 2.04 7.98 1.37
CA PHE A 31 2.13 8.93 0.26
C PHE A 31 1.75 8.26 -1.06
N HIS A 32 0.70 8.75 -1.71
CA HIS A 32 0.13 8.21 -2.95
C HIS A 32 0.31 9.12 -4.17
N GLY A 33 0.94 10.28 -4.03
CA GLY A 33 1.18 11.24 -5.10
C GLY A 33 2.52 11.06 -5.81
N SER A 34 3.09 12.18 -6.24
CA SER A 34 4.39 12.28 -6.92
C SER A 34 5.52 12.75 -6.01
N GLU A 35 5.35 12.63 -4.71
CA GLU A 35 6.28 13.11 -3.70
C GLU A 35 7.69 12.54 -3.93
N ALA A 36 8.69 13.42 -3.92
CA ALA A 36 10.09 13.02 -4.08
C ALA A 36 10.60 12.20 -2.86
N PRO A 37 11.58 11.29 -3.05
CA PRO A 37 12.14 10.50 -1.95
C PRO A 37 12.59 11.34 -0.74
N GLU A 38 13.26 12.47 -1.01
CA GLU A 38 13.77 13.37 0.02
C GLU A 38 12.65 13.98 0.87
N ALA A 39 11.49 14.23 0.26
CA ALA A 39 10.33 14.77 0.99
C ALA A 39 9.81 13.79 2.05
N LEU A 40 9.82 12.48 1.75
CA LEU A 40 9.43 11.46 2.72
C LEU A 40 10.43 11.38 3.87
N ALA A 41 11.73 11.40 3.56
CA ALA A 41 12.79 11.36 4.58
C ALA A 41 12.70 12.59 5.51
N VAL A 42 12.49 13.78 4.95
CA VAL A 42 12.31 15.02 5.73
C VAL A 42 11.04 14.92 6.60
N THR A 43 9.93 14.48 6.04
CA THR A 43 8.66 14.35 6.78
C THR A 43 8.79 13.36 7.94
N GLY A 44 9.36 12.19 7.70
CA GLY A 44 9.57 11.18 8.75
C GLY A 44 10.42 11.70 9.91
N ALA A 45 11.52 12.39 9.59
CA ALA A 45 12.41 12.97 10.59
C ALA A 45 11.78 14.16 11.33
N GLN A 46 11.03 15.01 10.64
CA GLN A 46 10.40 16.20 11.22
C GLN A 46 9.26 15.87 12.17
N PHE A 47 8.44 14.88 11.84
CA PHE A 47 7.22 14.55 12.59
C PHE A 47 7.33 13.27 13.43
N ASP A 48 8.47 12.57 13.40
CA ASP A 48 8.68 11.29 14.08
C ASP A 48 7.57 10.27 13.75
N VAL A 49 7.29 10.12 12.46
CA VAL A 49 6.21 9.27 11.90
C VAL A 49 6.78 8.32 10.85
N GLU A 50 6.29 7.07 10.81
CA GLU A 50 6.66 6.12 9.76
C GLU A 50 6.10 6.56 8.41
N THR A 51 6.94 6.54 7.36
CA THR A 51 6.57 6.98 6.01
C THR A 51 6.49 5.81 5.06
N TRP A 52 5.37 5.67 4.35
CA TRP A 52 5.17 4.68 3.30
C TRP A 52 4.98 5.35 1.95
N LYS A 53 5.59 4.79 0.90
CA LYS A 53 5.38 5.27 -0.47
C LYS A 53 4.60 4.26 -1.30
N ALA A 54 3.47 4.68 -1.84
CA ALA A 54 2.72 3.91 -2.82
C ALA A 54 3.36 4.05 -4.21
N ILE A 55 3.58 2.92 -4.87
CA ILE A 55 4.13 2.80 -6.21
C ILE A 55 3.14 2.03 -7.08
N GLY A 56 2.62 2.69 -8.11
CA GLY A 56 1.76 2.03 -9.09
C GLY A 56 2.59 1.09 -9.98
N LEU A 57 2.22 -0.19 -10.01
CA LEU A 57 2.89 -1.22 -10.81
C LEU A 57 2.27 -1.29 -12.23
N GLY A 58 2.55 -0.29 -13.06
CA GLY A 58 2.09 -0.27 -14.46
C GLY A 58 3.01 -1.03 -15.43
N ASP A 59 4.29 -1.08 -15.13
CA ASP A 59 5.35 -1.64 -15.97
C ASP A 59 6.62 -1.91 -15.16
N ALA A 60 7.64 -2.49 -15.81
CA ALA A 60 8.92 -2.83 -15.17
C ALA A 60 9.66 -1.61 -14.59
N SER A 61 9.43 -0.39 -15.09
CA SER A 61 10.06 0.83 -14.56
C SER A 61 9.57 1.19 -13.15
N ALA A 62 8.47 0.57 -12.69
CA ALA A 62 7.98 0.73 -11.33
C ALA A 62 9.01 0.25 -10.29
N LEU A 63 9.76 -0.80 -10.58
CA LEU A 63 10.81 -1.29 -9.67
C LEU A 63 12.01 -0.33 -9.61
N ASP A 64 12.35 0.31 -10.73
CA ASP A 64 13.39 1.33 -10.76
C ASP A 64 12.96 2.55 -9.93
N ARG A 65 11.71 3.03 -10.11
CA ARG A 65 11.14 4.09 -9.27
C ARG A 65 11.12 3.69 -7.79
N ALA A 66 10.70 2.48 -7.48
CA ALA A 66 10.69 1.97 -6.11
C ALA A 66 12.07 2.02 -5.45
N SER A 67 13.12 1.69 -6.21
CA SER A 67 14.50 1.69 -5.72
C SER A 67 14.99 3.06 -5.26
N THR A 68 14.45 4.15 -5.81
CA THR A 68 14.85 5.52 -5.44
C THR A 68 14.42 5.89 -4.01
N TYR A 69 13.41 5.22 -3.45
CA TYR A 69 12.92 5.49 -2.10
C TYR A 69 13.68 4.71 -1.01
N LYS A 70 14.67 3.90 -1.40
CA LYS A 70 15.47 3.15 -0.43
C LYS A 70 16.26 4.09 0.48
N GLY A 71 16.01 3.96 1.78
CA GLY A 71 16.59 4.85 2.80
C GLY A 71 15.87 6.20 2.95
N CYS A 72 14.82 6.46 2.17
CA CYS A 72 14.00 7.67 2.25
C CYS A 72 12.58 7.41 2.75
N ALA A 73 12.06 6.21 2.51
CA ALA A 73 10.80 5.73 3.06
C ALA A 73 11.05 4.48 3.92
N ASP A 74 10.20 4.25 4.91
CA ASP A 74 10.28 3.06 5.77
C ASP A 74 9.69 1.82 5.09
N ARG A 75 8.71 2.02 4.20
CA ARG A 75 8.04 0.93 3.46
C ARG A 75 7.54 1.39 2.10
N LEU A 76 7.55 0.47 1.15
CA LEU A 76 6.84 0.62 -0.11
C LEU A 76 5.47 -0.06 -0.05
N LEU A 77 4.49 0.50 -0.74
CA LEU A 77 3.21 -0.14 -1.02
C LEU A 77 3.09 -0.28 -2.54
N PHE A 78 3.13 -1.49 -3.05
CA PHE A 78 2.87 -1.74 -4.47
C PHE A 78 1.36 -1.84 -4.70
N ASP A 79 0.84 -0.95 -5.53
CA ASP A 79 -0.59 -0.84 -5.82
C ASP A 79 -0.87 -1.01 -7.32
N ALA A 80 -2.09 -1.36 -7.67
CA ALA A 80 -2.53 -1.37 -9.05
C ALA A 80 -2.48 0.04 -9.65
N PRO A 81 -2.12 0.18 -10.95
CA PRO A 81 -2.15 1.49 -11.57
C PRO A 81 -3.57 2.08 -11.56
N PRO A 82 -3.71 3.41 -11.36
CA PRO A 82 -5.02 4.07 -11.27
C PRO A 82 -5.94 3.85 -12.48
N ALA A 83 -5.37 3.59 -13.66
CA ALA A 83 -6.12 3.39 -14.91
C ALA A 83 -6.79 2.00 -15.04
N LEU A 84 -6.55 1.07 -14.13
CA LEU A 84 -7.17 -0.26 -14.14
C LEU A 84 -8.39 -0.37 -13.21
N LEU A 85 -8.84 0.73 -12.64
CA LEU A 85 -10.08 0.83 -11.89
C LEU A 85 -11.06 1.72 -12.67
N PRO A 86 -12.10 1.22 -13.28
CA PRO A 86 -13.33 0.83 -12.66
C PRO A 86 -13.96 -0.42 -13.25
N GLY A 87 -14.45 -1.27 -12.39
CA GLY A 87 -15.47 -2.25 -12.66
C GLY A 87 -15.56 -2.85 -14.04
N GLY A 88 -14.93 -3.99 -14.27
CA GLY A 88 -15.40 -4.71 -15.43
C GLY A 88 -14.46 -5.63 -16.13
N ASN A 89 -13.46 -6.22 -15.60
CA ASN A 89 -12.98 -7.45 -16.22
C ASN A 89 -12.32 -8.44 -15.26
N GLY A 90 -12.29 -8.16 -13.95
CA GLY A 90 -11.85 -9.18 -12.99
C GLY A 90 -10.44 -9.72 -13.20
N GLU A 91 -9.70 -9.12 -14.12
CA GLU A 91 -8.31 -9.52 -14.33
C GLU A 91 -7.48 -9.00 -13.16
N PRO A 92 -6.87 -9.89 -12.41
CA PRO A 92 -5.97 -9.47 -11.37
C PRO A 92 -4.83 -8.68 -12.03
N PHE A 93 -4.49 -7.56 -11.45
CA PHE A 93 -3.25 -6.85 -11.68
C PHE A 93 -2.11 -7.87 -11.86
N ASP A 94 -1.27 -7.68 -12.88
CA ASP A 94 -0.20 -8.66 -13.16
C ASP A 94 0.90 -8.59 -12.11
N TRP A 95 0.75 -9.40 -11.06
CA TRP A 95 1.77 -9.55 -10.01
C TRP A 95 3.09 -10.15 -10.53
N ALA A 96 3.19 -10.49 -11.82
CA ALA A 96 4.40 -11.04 -12.42
C ALA A 96 5.61 -10.11 -12.27
N LEU A 97 5.39 -8.80 -12.22
CA LEU A 97 6.46 -7.83 -11.98
C LEU A 97 7.12 -7.98 -10.60
N LEU A 98 6.41 -8.55 -9.63
CA LEU A 98 6.93 -8.83 -8.29
C LEU A 98 7.37 -10.29 -8.10
N ASP A 99 7.24 -11.13 -9.13
CA ASP A 99 7.65 -12.54 -9.05
C ASP A 99 9.16 -12.62 -8.81
N ARG A 100 9.55 -13.06 -7.60
CA ARG A 100 10.94 -13.14 -7.14
C ARG A 100 11.73 -11.83 -7.19
N ALA A 101 11.05 -10.66 -7.22
CA ALA A 101 11.72 -9.38 -7.16
C ALA A 101 12.39 -9.17 -5.78
N ASP A 102 13.68 -8.84 -5.80
CA ASP A 102 14.38 -8.37 -4.60
C ASP A 102 14.11 -6.88 -4.43
N ILE A 103 13.19 -6.54 -3.56
CA ILE A 103 12.82 -5.14 -3.29
C ILE A 103 13.90 -4.44 -2.43
N GLY A 104 14.65 -5.19 -1.63
CA GLY A 104 15.75 -4.68 -0.82
C GLY A 104 15.35 -3.73 0.32
N MET A 105 14.04 -3.62 0.62
CA MET A 105 13.48 -2.86 1.76
C MET A 105 12.10 -3.42 2.13
N PRO A 106 11.53 -3.06 3.31
CA PRO A 106 10.17 -3.47 3.68
C PRO A 106 9.14 -3.04 2.65
N TRP A 107 8.18 -3.91 2.34
CA TRP A 107 7.13 -3.60 1.37
C TRP A 107 5.80 -4.28 1.68
N ALA A 108 4.75 -3.82 1.04
CA ALA A 108 3.40 -4.35 1.11
C ALA A 108 2.81 -4.44 -0.31
N LEU A 109 1.85 -5.34 -0.49
CA LEU A 109 1.09 -5.51 -1.72
C LEU A 109 -0.33 -4.99 -1.53
N ALA A 110 -0.79 -4.16 -2.45
CA ALA A 110 -2.15 -3.67 -2.58
C ALA A 110 -2.70 -3.95 -3.99
N GLY A 111 -3.78 -3.29 -4.35
CA GLY A 111 -4.35 -3.32 -5.70
C GLY A 111 -5.21 -4.53 -6.00
N GLY A 112 -6.53 -4.36 -5.92
CA GLY A 112 -7.51 -5.37 -6.32
C GLY A 112 -7.50 -6.65 -5.49
N LEU A 113 -6.88 -6.65 -4.31
CA LEU A 113 -6.89 -7.79 -3.40
C LEU A 113 -8.29 -8.04 -2.85
N ARG A 114 -8.65 -9.32 -2.74
CA ARG A 114 -9.94 -9.82 -2.23
C ARG A 114 -9.73 -11.15 -1.51
N PRO A 115 -10.72 -11.63 -0.74
CA PRO A 115 -10.63 -12.92 -0.05
C PRO A 115 -10.31 -14.11 -0.96
N ASP A 116 -10.77 -14.07 -2.21
CA ASP A 116 -10.62 -15.16 -3.19
C ASP A 116 -9.26 -15.17 -3.92
N ASN A 117 -8.52 -14.05 -3.92
CA ASN A 117 -7.25 -13.95 -4.65
C ASN A 117 -6.00 -13.71 -3.78
N VAL A 118 -6.16 -13.16 -2.56
CA VAL A 118 -5.04 -12.73 -1.71
C VAL A 118 -4.05 -13.85 -1.38
N ALA A 119 -4.53 -15.06 -1.13
CA ALA A 119 -3.67 -16.20 -0.86
C ALA A 119 -2.79 -16.58 -2.07
N GLY A 120 -3.34 -16.47 -3.28
CA GLY A 120 -2.60 -16.65 -4.53
C GLY A 120 -1.56 -15.56 -4.73
N ALA A 121 -1.93 -14.30 -4.47
CA ALA A 121 -1.04 -13.16 -4.54
C ALA A 121 0.18 -13.30 -3.60
N ILE A 122 -0.06 -13.67 -2.34
CA ILE A 122 1.01 -13.90 -1.35
C ILE A 122 1.94 -15.02 -1.79
N ARG A 123 1.40 -16.17 -2.22
CA ARG A 123 2.25 -17.31 -2.65
C ARG A 123 3.09 -16.98 -3.87
N ARG A 124 2.58 -16.17 -4.81
CA ARG A 124 3.28 -15.77 -6.02
C ARG A 124 4.36 -14.75 -5.75
N THR A 125 4.04 -13.70 -5.01
CA THR A 125 4.92 -12.53 -4.83
C THR A 125 5.82 -12.63 -3.60
N GLY A 126 5.46 -13.47 -2.63
CA GLY A 126 6.12 -13.50 -1.32
C GLY A 126 5.81 -12.27 -0.45
N ALA A 127 4.71 -11.55 -0.72
CA ALA A 127 4.37 -10.31 -0.03
C ALA A 127 4.33 -10.51 1.51
N PRO A 128 5.17 -9.77 2.26
CA PRO A 128 5.21 -9.89 3.72
C PRO A 128 4.03 -9.20 4.40
N LEU A 129 3.41 -8.25 3.73
CA LEU A 129 2.24 -7.50 4.18
C LEU A 129 1.30 -7.29 2.99
N VAL A 130 0.00 -7.27 3.25
CA VAL A 130 -1.03 -6.97 2.25
C VAL A 130 -1.95 -5.87 2.74
N ASP A 131 -2.40 -5.03 1.81
CA ASP A 131 -3.38 -3.97 2.04
C ASP A 131 -4.64 -4.21 1.21
N VAL A 132 -5.80 -3.95 1.78
CA VAL A 132 -7.09 -4.11 1.11
C VAL A 132 -8.05 -2.98 1.45
N SER A 133 -8.68 -2.44 0.43
CA SER A 133 -9.76 -1.45 0.60
C SER A 133 -11.06 -1.96 0.01
N SER A 134 -11.31 -1.76 -1.29
CA SER A 134 -12.59 -2.10 -1.94
C SER A 134 -12.89 -3.60 -1.98
N GLY A 135 -11.87 -4.46 -1.92
CA GLY A 135 -12.03 -5.92 -1.95
C GLY A 135 -12.76 -6.53 -0.75
N VAL A 136 -13.02 -5.72 0.28
CA VAL A 136 -13.81 -6.12 1.46
C VAL A 136 -15.03 -5.20 1.67
N GLU A 137 -15.56 -4.65 0.57
CA GLU A 137 -16.76 -3.81 0.55
C GLU A 137 -17.94 -4.55 -0.05
N SER A 138 -19.12 -4.36 0.53
CA SER A 138 -20.41 -4.81 -0.02
C SER A 138 -21.00 -3.80 -1.02
N ALA A 139 -20.63 -2.54 -0.89
CA ALA A 139 -20.92 -1.44 -1.81
C ALA A 139 -19.82 -0.37 -1.65
N PRO A 140 -19.61 0.53 -2.62
CA PRO A 140 -18.57 1.56 -2.53
C PRO A 140 -18.58 2.30 -1.19
N GLY A 141 -17.46 2.23 -0.45
CA GLY A 141 -17.29 2.82 0.88
C GLY A 141 -17.94 2.07 2.04
N VAL A 142 -18.64 0.96 1.80
CA VAL A 142 -19.32 0.17 2.85
C VAL A 142 -18.56 -1.12 3.12
N LYS A 143 -17.79 -1.15 4.19
CA LYS A 143 -17.01 -2.33 4.59
C LYS A 143 -17.92 -3.45 5.09
N ASP A 144 -17.62 -4.69 4.65
CA ASP A 144 -18.34 -5.91 5.05
C ASP A 144 -17.50 -6.74 6.02
N ILE A 145 -18.04 -6.98 7.22
CA ILE A 145 -17.32 -7.70 8.27
C ILE A 145 -17.04 -9.16 7.87
N ALA A 146 -17.94 -9.80 7.11
CA ALA A 146 -17.73 -11.17 6.65
C ALA A 146 -16.60 -11.24 5.63
N LEU A 147 -16.53 -10.27 4.70
CA LEU A 147 -15.43 -10.16 3.72
C LEU A 147 -14.11 -9.85 4.42
N ILE A 148 -14.09 -8.96 5.42
CA ILE A 148 -12.86 -8.68 6.21
C ILE A 148 -12.36 -9.97 6.90
N ARG A 149 -13.24 -10.72 7.55
CA ARG A 149 -12.87 -11.99 8.19
C ARG A 149 -12.35 -13.00 7.18
N ALA A 150 -13.06 -13.20 6.07
CA ALA A 150 -12.64 -14.10 5.00
C ALA A 150 -11.28 -13.72 4.42
N PHE A 151 -11.01 -12.42 4.23
CA PHE A 151 -9.71 -11.91 3.80
C PHE A 151 -8.61 -12.25 4.80
N CYS A 152 -8.82 -11.95 6.09
CA CYS A 152 -7.84 -12.26 7.12
C CYS A 152 -7.56 -13.76 7.25
N ASP A 153 -8.58 -14.60 7.11
CA ASP A 153 -8.44 -16.06 7.14
C ASP A 153 -7.65 -16.56 5.91
N ALA A 154 -7.92 -16.01 4.72
CA ALA A 154 -7.17 -16.34 3.52
C ALA A 154 -5.69 -15.94 3.63
N VAL A 155 -5.37 -14.79 4.24
CA VAL A 155 -3.99 -14.36 4.52
C VAL A 155 -3.29 -15.31 5.49
N ARG A 156 -3.94 -15.72 6.59
CA ARG A 156 -3.37 -16.65 7.57
C ARG A 156 -3.05 -18.01 6.95
N ASN A 157 -3.91 -18.49 6.06
CA ASN A 157 -3.77 -19.79 5.39
C ASN A 157 -2.79 -19.77 4.19
N ALA A 158 -2.33 -18.60 3.77
CA ALA A 158 -1.37 -18.45 2.67
C ALA A 158 0.10 -18.62 3.08
N ARG A 159 0.37 -18.58 4.39
CA ARG A 159 1.73 -18.59 4.99
C ARG A 159 2.13 -19.96 5.50
#